data_76b46e4ce9424525625e51ef02cf2745
#
_entry.id   76b46e4ce9424525625e51ef02cf2745
#
_cell.length_a   1.000
_cell.length_b   1.000
_cell.length_c   1.000
_cell.angle_alpha   90.00
_cell.angle_beta   90.00
_cell.angle_gamma   90.00
#
_symmetry.space_group_name_H-M   'P 1'
#
loop_
_entity.id
_entity.type
_entity.pdbx_description
1 polymer ?
#
loop_
_entity_poly.entity_id
_entity_poly.type
_entity_poly.pdbx_seq_one_letter_code
_entity_poly.pdbx_strand_id
1 'polypeptide(L)'
;MVSESQDTLTKVLAYVDSPFKLFALILMAVLAFGGYLVYDHRDLIVGTYKEHQKLPQIAEGRVDDAATHLFKHTNAQVVAIFKVNPLIGTRVLYRAYSKEGRDKSVEGLDVGLFTNNAANNKDVVALMANEIPCGEYKSAQSEVGLWYIEKGMTFGCRISVPPDHSRFIGQITVGWAEQPTNLEHTKTMLQIASTILAKEKK
;
A
#
# COMPACT_ATOMS: atom_id res chain seq x y z
N MET A 1 -15.17 52.13 11.43
CA MET A 1 -15.22 50.76 10.85
C MET A 1 -16.00 49.74 11.67
N VAL A 2 -16.23 49.89 12.95
CA VAL A 2 -17.03 48.94 13.78
C VAL A 2 -18.56 49.06 13.58
N SER A 3 -19.04 50.25 13.17
CA SER A 3 -20.47 50.54 13.07
C SER A 3 -21.18 49.92 11.83
N GLU A 4 -20.46 49.78 10.70
CA GLU A 4 -21.05 49.21 9.47
C GLU A 4 -21.26 47.66 9.53
N SER A 5 -20.37 46.96 10.24
CA SER A 5 -20.51 45.53 10.38
C SER A 5 -21.68 45.11 11.31
N GLN A 6 -21.96 45.94 12.34
CA GLN A 6 -23.12 45.72 13.22
C GLN A 6 -24.46 45.98 12.52
N ASP A 7 -24.55 46.94 11.64
CA ASP A 7 -25.75 47.28 10.88
C ASP A 7 -26.07 46.18 9.85
N THR A 8 -25.06 45.58 9.26
CA THR A 8 -25.20 44.45 8.32
C THR A 8 -25.68 43.17 9.02
N LEU A 9 -25.10 42.86 10.21
CA LEU A 9 -25.52 41.71 11.02
C LEU A 9 -26.98 41.83 11.48
N THR A 10 -27.40 43.02 11.90
CA THR A 10 -28.78 43.31 12.36
C THR A 10 -29.79 43.17 11.21
N LYS A 11 -29.43 43.59 10.00
CA LYS A 11 -30.28 43.43 8.79
C LYS A 11 -30.40 41.97 8.37
N VAL A 12 -29.31 41.19 8.46
CA VAL A 12 -29.32 39.74 8.17
C VAL A 12 -30.17 38.99 9.20
N LEU A 13 -30.03 39.31 10.49
CA LEU A 13 -30.85 38.70 11.54
C LEU A 13 -32.32 39.06 11.42
N ALA A 14 -32.68 40.31 11.01
CA ALA A 14 -34.05 40.72 10.76
C ALA A 14 -34.70 40.01 9.55
N TYR A 15 -33.91 39.48 8.62
CA TYR A 15 -34.40 38.67 7.49
C TYR A 15 -34.80 37.24 7.88
N VAL A 16 -34.31 36.75 9.04
CA VAL A 16 -34.56 35.38 9.52
C VAL A 16 -35.85 35.35 10.34
N ASP A 17 -36.97 35.30 9.65
CA ASP A 17 -38.30 35.21 10.24
C ASP A 17 -38.83 33.77 10.32
N SER A 18 -38.08 32.80 9.82
CA SER A 18 -38.46 31.39 9.86
C SER A 18 -37.26 30.45 10.05
N PRO A 19 -37.47 29.26 10.66
CA PRO A 19 -36.41 28.25 10.83
C PRO A 19 -35.78 27.82 9.50
N PHE A 20 -36.56 27.84 8.41
CA PHE A 20 -36.08 27.47 7.08
C PHE A 20 -35.09 28.50 6.52
N LYS A 21 -35.36 29.81 6.70
CA LYS A 21 -34.43 30.87 6.28
C LYS A 21 -33.12 30.82 7.08
N LEU A 22 -33.21 30.52 8.39
CA LEU A 22 -32.02 30.33 9.22
C LEU A 22 -31.17 29.16 8.71
N PHE A 23 -31.81 28.02 8.43
CA PHE A 23 -31.13 26.85 7.89
C PHE A 23 -30.44 27.13 6.52
N ALA A 24 -31.18 27.82 5.62
CA ALA A 24 -30.63 28.21 4.32
C ALA A 24 -29.43 29.14 4.45
N LEU A 25 -29.46 30.08 5.40
CA LEU A 25 -28.35 31.00 5.67
C LEU A 25 -27.10 30.27 6.22
N ILE A 26 -27.31 29.33 7.16
CA ILE A 26 -26.24 28.50 7.70
C ILE A 26 -25.63 27.63 6.58
N LEU A 27 -26.45 27.00 5.74
CA LEU A 27 -26.02 26.19 4.63
C LEU A 27 -25.16 27.00 3.63
N MET A 28 -25.63 28.21 3.28
CA MET A 28 -24.88 29.13 2.41
C MET A 28 -23.54 29.54 3.03
N ALA A 29 -23.52 29.83 4.33
CA ALA A 29 -22.28 30.17 5.04
C ALA A 29 -21.28 29.01 5.06
N VAL A 30 -21.76 27.76 5.29
CA VAL A 30 -20.93 26.54 5.25
C VAL A 30 -20.39 26.30 3.86
N LEU A 31 -21.20 26.45 2.81
CA LEU A 31 -20.76 26.30 1.42
C LEU A 31 -19.76 27.38 1.01
N ALA A 32 -19.98 28.62 1.41
CA ALA A 32 -19.06 29.73 1.14
C ALA A 32 -17.70 29.52 1.86
N PHE A 33 -17.74 29.12 3.13
CA PHE A 33 -16.55 28.82 3.91
C PHE A 33 -15.81 27.59 3.37
N GLY A 34 -16.54 26.52 3.03
CA GLY A 34 -15.98 25.33 2.40
C GLY A 34 -15.32 25.63 1.04
N GLY A 35 -16.01 26.43 0.20
CA GLY A 35 -15.46 26.91 -1.06
C GLY A 35 -14.21 27.77 -0.90
N TYR A 36 -14.19 28.64 0.10
CA TYR A 36 -13.02 29.45 0.45
C TYR A 36 -11.84 28.56 0.87
N LEU A 37 -12.04 27.57 1.74
CA LEU A 37 -10.98 26.64 2.16
C LEU A 37 -10.41 25.85 0.98
N VAL A 38 -11.26 25.34 0.09
CA VAL A 38 -10.82 24.62 -1.11
C VAL A 38 -10.02 25.55 -2.03
N TYR A 39 -10.46 26.80 -2.20
CA TYR A 39 -9.79 27.79 -3.02
C TYR A 39 -8.41 28.18 -2.44
N ASP A 40 -8.36 28.45 -1.14
CA ASP A 40 -7.14 28.86 -0.43
C ASP A 40 -6.09 27.73 -0.41
N HIS A 41 -6.54 26.46 -0.29
CA HIS A 41 -5.67 25.29 -0.28
C HIS A 41 -5.59 24.56 -1.62
N ARG A 42 -6.07 25.15 -2.73
CA ARG A 42 -6.11 24.52 -4.06
C ARG A 42 -4.74 23.96 -4.49
N ASP A 43 -3.66 24.68 -4.21
CA ASP A 43 -2.32 24.31 -4.64
C ASP A 43 -1.80 23.08 -3.85
N LEU A 44 -2.16 22.97 -2.57
CA LEU A 44 -1.91 21.78 -1.75
C LEU A 44 -2.75 20.59 -2.26
N ILE A 45 -4.03 20.77 -2.52
CA ILE A 45 -4.93 19.73 -2.99
C ILE A 45 -4.48 19.23 -4.37
N VAL A 46 -4.22 20.15 -5.30
CA VAL A 46 -3.75 19.82 -6.66
C VAL A 46 -2.33 19.25 -6.63
N GLY A 47 -1.45 19.75 -5.76
CA GLY A 47 -0.10 19.22 -5.55
C GLY A 47 -0.13 17.79 -5.05
N THR A 48 -0.89 17.52 -4.00
CA THR A 48 -1.06 16.17 -3.43
C THR A 48 -1.69 15.20 -4.44
N TYR A 49 -2.69 15.66 -5.21
CA TYR A 49 -3.32 14.84 -6.26
C TYR A 49 -2.33 14.53 -7.40
N LYS A 50 -1.53 15.50 -7.87
CA LYS A 50 -0.49 15.30 -8.87
C LYS A 50 0.64 14.39 -8.37
N GLU A 51 1.05 14.54 -7.11
CA GLU A 51 2.02 13.63 -6.51
C GLU A 51 1.48 12.21 -6.39
N HIS A 52 0.21 12.07 -5.99
CA HIS A 52 -0.43 10.75 -5.92
C HIS A 52 -0.54 10.08 -7.29
N GLN A 53 -0.74 10.85 -8.36
CA GLN A 53 -0.72 10.34 -9.74
C GLN A 53 0.68 9.93 -10.22
N LYS A 54 1.75 10.51 -9.67
CA LYS A 54 3.15 10.18 -9.99
C LYS A 54 3.68 8.98 -9.20
N LEU A 55 2.91 8.46 -8.22
CA LEU A 55 3.32 7.29 -7.45
C LEU A 55 3.47 6.07 -8.36
N PRO A 56 4.58 5.34 -8.26
CA PRO A 56 4.68 4.04 -8.90
C PRO A 56 3.50 3.19 -8.41
N GLN A 57 2.98 2.37 -9.29
CA GLN A 57 1.87 1.45 -8.98
C GLN A 57 2.28 0.04 -9.36
N ILE A 58 1.74 -0.94 -8.66
CA ILE A 58 1.90 -2.32 -9.08
C ILE A 58 1.25 -2.50 -10.45
N ALA A 59 2.02 -3.01 -11.41
CA ALA A 59 1.55 -3.33 -12.76
C ALA A 59 0.66 -4.59 -12.69
N GLU A 60 -0.63 -4.42 -12.43
CA GLU A 60 -1.57 -5.52 -12.20
C GLU A 60 -1.59 -6.56 -13.32
N GLY A 61 -1.47 -6.13 -14.58
CA GLY A 61 -1.40 -7.03 -15.73
C GLY A 61 -0.10 -7.82 -15.89
N ARG A 62 0.91 -7.57 -15.03
CA ARG A 62 2.22 -8.27 -15.06
C ARG A 62 2.48 -9.14 -13.84
N VAL A 63 1.49 -9.29 -12.99
CA VAL A 63 1.62 -10.06 -11.74
C VAL A 63 1.85 -11.53 -12.02
N ASP A 64 1.13 -12.11 -12.97
CA ASP A 64 1.28 -13.51 -13.37
C ASP A 64 2.65 -13.75 -14.05
N ASP A 65 3.14 -12.76 -14.82
CA ASP A 65 4.48 -12.82 -15.43
C ASP A 65 5.58 -12.86 -14.37
N ALA A 66 5.49 -12.00 -13.35
CA ALA A 66 6.46 -11.95 -12.27
C ALA A 66 6.46 -13.24 -11.43
N ALA A 67 5.28 -13.79 -11.12
CA ALA A 67 5.17 -15.05 -10.41
C ALA A 67 5.74 -16.22 -11.25
N THR A 68 5.40 -16.30 -12.53
CA THR A 68 5.90 -17.32 -13.46
C THR A 68 7.43 -17.24 -13.59
N HIS A 69 7.98 -16.03 -13.70
CA HIS A 69 9.42 -15.81 -13.73
C HIS A 69 10.10 -16.41 -12.48
N LEU A 70 9.56 -16.14 -11.29
CA LEU A 70 10.12 -16.65 -10.04
C LEU A 70 10.05 -18.18 -9.95
N PHE A 71 8.90 -18.79 -10.26
CA PHE A 71 8.78 -20.26 -10.26
C PHE A 71 9.78 -20.90 -11.21
N LYS A 72 9.91 -20.37 -12.43
CA LYS A 72 10.80 -20.89 -13.48
C LYS A 72 12.26 -20.84 -13.11
N HIS A 73 12.70 -19.74 -12.45
CA HIS A 73 14.12 -19.46 -12.27
C HIS A 73 14.64 -19.73 -10.86
N THR A 74 13.75 -19.92 -9.86
CA THR A 74 14.17 -20.12 -8.47
C THR A 74 13.65 -21.41 -7.85
N ASN A 75 12.86 -22.21 -8.58
CA ASN A 75 12.21 -23.43 -8.06
C ASN A 75 11.42 -23.19 -6.77
N ALA A 76 10.76 -22.02 -6.66
CA ALA A 76 9.96 -21.65 -5.50
C ALA A 76 8.81 -22.64 -5.24
N GLN A 77 8.40 -22.77 -3.96
CA GLN A 77 7.16 -23.44 -3.55
C GLN A 77 5.98 -22.48 -3.58
N VAL A 78 6.21 -21.24 -3.12
CA VAL A 78 5.19 -20.22 -3.03
C VAL A 78 5.74 -18.86 -3.48
N VAL A 79 4.86 -18.05 -4.06
CA VAL A 79 5.09 -16.64 -4.38
C VAL A 79 3.88 -15.85 -3.89
N ALA A 80 4.09 -14.89 -3.00
CA ALA A 80 3.05 -14.01 -2.48
C ALA A 80 3.40 -12.55 -2.80
N ILE A 81 2.46 -11.84 -3.40
CA ILE A 81 2.60 -10.45 -3.83
C ILE A 81 1.63 -9.60 -3.02
N PHE A 82 2.18 -8.64 -2.28
CA PHE A 82 1.43 -7.74 -1.42
C PHE A 82 1.36 -6.34 -2.00
N LYS A 83 0.23 -5.68 -1.81
CA LYS A 83 0.12 -4.22 -1.89
C LYS A 83 0.42 -3.63 -0.52
N VAL A 84 1.26 -2.61 -0.49
CA VAL A 84 1.65 -1.92 0.74
C VAL A 84 1.15 -0.48 0.68
N ASN A 85 0.54 -0.02 1.77
CA ASN A 85 0.24 1.38 1.97
C ASN A 85 0.89 1.82 3.30
N PRO A 86 2.09 2.45 3.22
CA PRO A 86 2.83 2.84 4.41
C PRO A 86 2.15 3.94 5.22
N LEU A 87 1.30 4.77 4.59
CA LEU A 87 0.60 5.87 5.27
C LEU A 87 -0.43 5.37 6.30
N ILE A 88 -1.11 4.28 5.98
CA ILE A 88 -2.11 3.67 6.88
C ILE A 88 -1.64 2.36 7.50
N GLY A 89 -0.37 1.99 7.28
CA GLY A 89 0.26 0.82 7.89
C GLY A 89 -0.29 -0.53 7.44
N THR A 90 -0.89 -0.62 6.24
CA THR A 90 -1.48 -1.87 5.71
C THR A 90 -0.54 -2.59 4.74
N ARG A 91 -0.61 -3.92 4.76
CA ARG A 91 0.07 -4.82 3.84
C ARG A 91 -0.87 -5.96 3.47
N VAL A 92 -1.58 -5.78 2.36
CA VAL A 92 -2.64 -6.68 1.90
C VAL A 92 -2.08 -7.67 0.88
N LEU A 93 -2.33 -8.96 1.08
CA LEU A 93 -1.99 -10.01 0.11
C LEU A 93 -2.83 -9.86 -1.15
N TYR A 94 -2.18 -9.37 -2.21
CA TYR A 94 -2.86 -9.08 -3.48
C TYR A 94 -3.01 -10.33 -4.33
N ARG A 95 -1.95 -11.15 -4.40
CA ARG A 95 -1.94 -12.42 -5.16
C ARG A 95 -1.09 -13.46 -4.44
N ALA A 96 -1.59 -14.68 -4.42
CA ALA A 96 -0.93 -15.84 -3.86
C ALA A 96 -0.82 -16.96 -4.90
N TYR A 97 0.37 -17.52 -5.03
CA TYR A 97 0.66 -18.62 -5.94
C TYR A 97 1.44 -19.73 -5.24
N SER A 98 1.11 -20.97 -5.55
CA SER A 98 1.89 -22.16 -5.20
C SER A 98 2.25 -22.92 -6.47
N LYS A 99 2.95 -24.04 -6.36
CA LYS A 99 3.19 -24.95 -7.48
C LYS A 99 1.90 -25.50 -8.11
N GLU A 100 0.79 -25.48 -7.37
CA GLU A 100 -0.54 -25.91 -7.82
C GLU A 100 -1.26 -24.81 -8.62
N GLY A 101 -0.72 -23.59 -8.62
CA GLY A 101 -1.31 -22.42 -9.26
C GLY A 101 -1.69 -21.31 -8.29
N ARG A 102 -2.57 -20.42 -8.75
CA ARG A 102 -3.05 -19.29 -7.96
C ARG A 102 -4.05 -19.75 -6.89
N ASP A 103 -3.80 -19.32 -5.65
CA ASP A 103 -4.68 -19.59 -4.51
C ASP A 103 -5.42 -18.33 -4.07
N LYS A 104 -6.72 -18.29 -4.35
CA LYS A 104 -7.58 -17.14 -4.03
C LYS A 104 -8.06 -17.12 -2.59
N SER A 105 -7.93 -18.21 -1.85
CA SER A 105 -8.50 -18.36 -0.50
C SER A 105 -7.87 -17.40 0.51
N VAL A 106 -6.62 -17.02 0.29
CA VAL A 106 -5.85 -16.13 1.17
C VAL A 106 -5.68 -14.71 0.61
N GLU A 107 -6.15 -14.45 -0.63
CA GLU A 107 -6.07 -13.12 -1.21
C GLU A 107 -6.99 -12.14 -0.49
N GLY A 108 -6.55 -10.90 -0.33
CA GLY A 108 -7.29 -9.84 0.38
C GLY A 108 -6.98 -9.76 1.88
N LEU A 109 -6.27 -10.72 2.45
CA LEU A 109 -5.88 -10.69 3.86
C LEU A 109 -4.89 -9.56 4.14
N ASP A 110 -5.19 -8.71 5.11
CA ASP A 110 -4.27 -7.69 5.62
C ASP A 110 -3.45 -8.28 6.78
N VAL A 111 -2.15 -8.36 6.59
CA VAL A 111 -1.21 -8.87 7.61
C VAL A 111 -0.56 -7.74 8.43
N GLY A 112 -0.96 -6.51 8.19
CA GLY A 112 -0.34 -5.33 8.75
C GLY A 112 1.07 -5.06 8.21
N LEU A 113 1.50 -3.82 8.22
CA LEU A 113 2.88 -3.49 7.86
C LEU A 113 3.79 -3.70 9.06
N PHE A 114 3.55 -2.96 10.14
CA PHE A 114 4.20 -3.17 11.44
C PHE A 114 3.25 -3.92 12.37
N THR A 115 3.77 -4.88 13.10
CA THR A 115 3.01 -5.75 14.00
C THR A 115 3.73 -5.86 15.34
N ASN A 116 3.15 -6.60 16.29
CA ASN A 116 3.83 -6.91 17.57
C ASN A 116 4.98 -7.91 17.42
N ASN A 117 5.26 -8.39 16.18
CA ASN A 117 6.35 -9.32 15.88
C ASN A 117 7.63 -8.56 15.52
N ALA A 118 8.65 -8.63 16.35
CA ALA A 118 9.92 -7.96 16.14
C ALA A 118 10.65 -8.43 14.87
N ALA A 119 10.55 -9.72 14.50
CA ALA A 119 11.16 -10.24 13.28
C ALA A 119 10.49 -9.68 12.03
N ASN A 120 9.15 -9.60 12.01
CA ASN A 120 8.43 -8.93 10.93
C ASN A 120 8.85 -7.46 10.78
N ASN A 121 8.93 -6.73 11.89
CA ASN A 121 9.29 -5.32 11.86
C ASN A 121 10.73 -5.10 11.38
N LYS A 122 11.65 -5.98 11.76
CA LYS A 122 13.03 -5.99 11.25
C LYS A 122 13.06 -6.18 9.73
N ASP A 123 12.29 -7.14 9.22
CA ASP A 123 12.20 -7.38 7.77
C ASP A 123 11.59 -6.19 7.02
N VAL A 124 10.56 -5.55 7.58
CA VAL A 124 9.96 -4.34 6.98
C VAL A 124 10.96 -3.19 6.92
N VAL A 125 11.74 -2.97 7.98
CA VAL A 125 12.81 -1.96 7.99
C VAL A 125 13.88 -2.28 6.95
N ALA A 126 14.30 -3.55 6.84
CA ALA A 126 15.24 -4.00 5.81
C ALA A 126 14.71 -3.76 4.39
N LEU A 127 13.42 -4.06 4.14
CA LEU A 127 12.76 -3.78 2.86
C LEU A 127 12.71 -2.28 2.54
N MET A 128 12.45 -1.43 3.53
CA MET A 128 12.51 0.03 3.37
C MET A 128 13.93 0.54 3.13
N ALA A 129 14.95 -0.16 3.65
CA ALA A 129 16.36 0.10 3.38
C ALA A 129 16.83 -0.54 2.05
N ASN A 130 15.90 -1.09 1.26
CA ASN A 130 16.18 -1.77 -0.01
C ASN A 130 17.07 -3.03 0.11
N GLU A 131 17.00 -3.66 1.26
CA GLU A 131 17.62 -4.95 1.50
C GLU A 131 16.67 -6.10 1.10
N ILE A 132 17.21 -7.28 0.89
CA ILE A 132 16.46 -8.50 0.59
C ILE A 132 16.60 -9.44 1.78
N PRO A 133 15.76 -9.31 2.83
CA PRO A 133 15.83 -10.21 3.97
C PRO A 133 15.46 -11.63 3.56
N CYS A 134 16.33 -12.56 3.89
CA CYS A 134 16.16 -13.99 3.69
C CYS A 134 16.37 -14.73 4.99
N GLY A 135 15.64 -15.81 5.24
CA GLY A 135 15.80 -16.59 6.44
C GLY A 135 14.84 -17.76 6.56
N GLU A 136 15.06 -18.55 7.59
CA GLU A 136 14.19 -19.67 7.94
C GLU A 136 12.81 -19.20 8.39
N TYR A 137 11.79 -19.93 7.99
CA TYR A 137 10.40 -19.68 8.35
C TYR A 137 9.89 -20.81 9.23
N LYS A 138 9.91 -20.62 10.56
CA LYS A 138 9.63 -21.68 11.55
C LYS A 138 8.23 -21.63 12.15
N SER A 139 7.59 -20.45 12.16
CA SER A 139 6.30 -20.28 12.82
C SER A 139 5.42 -19.26 12.10
N ALA A 140 4.14 -19.57 12.00
CA ALA A 140 3.14 -18.66 11.47
C ALA A 140 2.78 -17.58 12.49
N GLN A 141 2.65 -16.34 12.02
CA GLN A 141 2.23 -15.19 12.81
C GLN A 141 0.92 -14.57 12.27
N SER A 142 0.37 -15.16 11.20
CA SER A 142 -0.84 -14.71 10.52
C SER A 142 -1.44 -15.87 9.70
N GLU A 143 -2.66 -15.70 9.21
CA GLU A 143 -3.30 -16.67 8.30
C GLU A 143 -2.47 -16.91 7.04
N VAL A 144 -1.88 -15.85 6.48
CA VAL A 144 -0.94 -15.98 5.35
C VAL A 144 0.29 -16.77 5.76
N GLY A 145 0.74 -16.62 7.01
CA GLY A 145 1.84 -17.40 7.56
C GLY A 145 1.53 -18.88 7.68
N LEU A 146 0.30 -19.23 8.07
CA LEU A 146 -0.18 -20.63 8.08
C LEU A 146 -0.19 -21.19 6.67
N TRP A 147 -0.71 -20.43 5.71
CA TRP A 147 -0.71 -20.84 4.30
C TRP A 147 0.71 -21.13 3.78
N TYR A 148 1.72 -20.32 4.15
CA TYR A 148 3.11 -20.62 3.79
C TYR A 148 3.57 -21.99 4.31
N ILE A 149 3.28 -22.31 5.57
CA ILE A 149 3.64 -23.58 6.20
C ILE A 149 2.89 -24.75 5.52
N GLU A 150 1.59 -24.59 5.27
CA GLU A 150 0.76 -25.59 4.57
C GLU A 150 1.27 -25.91 3.17
N LYS A 151 1.83 -24.90 2.48
CA LYS A 151 2.46 -25.08 1.16
C LYS A 151 3.92 -25.52 1.24
N GLY A 152 4.42 -25.88 2.42
CA GLY A 152 5.75 -26.47 2.63
C GLY A 152 6.91 -25.47 2.61
N MET A 153 6.64 -24.19 2.87
CA MET A 153 7.72 -23.19 2.98
C MET A 153 8.44 -23.33 4.31
N THR A 154 9.77 -23.53 4.28
CA THR A 154 10.63 -23.50 5.46
C THR A 154 11.71 -22.41 5.40
N PHE A 155 11.96 -21.88 4.20
CA PHE A 155 12.90 -20.77 3.96
C PHE A 155 12.25 -19.74 3.04
N GLY A 156 12.47 -18.46 3.28
CA GLY A 156 11.90 -17.41 2.47
C GLY A 156 12.76 -16.18 2.30
N CYS A 157 12.58 -15.50 1.18
CA CYS A 157 13.14 -14.18 0.92
C CYS A 157 12.03 -13.18 0.61
N ARG A 158 12.28 -11.91 0.89
CA ARG A 158 11.35 -10.81 0.63
C ARG A 158 12.06 -9.69 -0.10
N ILE A 159 11.33 -9.02 -1.00
CA ILE A 159 11.83 -7.82 -1.70
C ILE A 159 10.73 -6.76 -1.78
N SER A 160 11.14 -5.50 -1.70
CA SER A 160 10.26 -4.34 -1.95
C SER A 160 9.89 -4.21 -3.42
N VAL A 161 8.76 -3.58 -3.70
CA VAL A 161 8.35 -3.14 -5.03
C VAL A 161 8.12 -1.64 -4.96
N PRO A 162 8.79 -0.83 -5.76
CA PRO A 162 9.94 -1.15 -6.62
C PRO A 162 11.19 -1.58 -5.82
N PRO A 163 12.22 -2.14 -6.49
CA PRO A 163 13.43 -2.63 -5.81
C PRO A 163 14.46 -1.52 -5.53
N ASP A 164 14.06 -0.27 -5.63
CA ASP A 164 14.85 0.92 -5.37
C ASP A 164 14.34 1.71 -4.15
N HIS A 165 15.11 2.69 -3.67
CA HIS A 165 14.78 3.49 -2.48
C HIS A 165 13.61 4.47 -2.68
N SER A 166 12.97 4.47 -3.84
CA SER A 166 12.03 5.52 -4.17
C SER A 166 10.73 5.42 -3.38
N ARG A 167 10.11 4.24 -3.27
CA ARG A 167 8.81 4.07 -2.57
C ARG A 167 8.48 2.59 -2.36
N PHE A 168 8.03 2.26 -1.16
CA PHE A 168 7.61 0.91 -0.82
C PHE A 168 6.09 0.76 -1.03
N ILE A 169 5.68 0.41 -2.25
CA ILE A 169 4.26 0.24 -2.64
C ILE A 169 3.79 -1.21 -2.65
N GLY A 170 4.73 -2.13 -2.60
CA GLY A 170 4.46 -3.57 -2.61
C GLY A 170 5.61 -4.38 -2.08
N GLN A 171 5.34 -5.66 -1.86
CA GLN A 171 6.31 -6.64 -1.42
C GLN A 171 6.09 -7.93 -2.21
N ILE A 172 7.17 -8.58 -2.60
CA ILE A 172 7.14 -9.97 -3.05
C ILE A 172 7.78 -10.81 -1.94
N THR A 173 7.10 -11.87 -1.54
CA THR A 173 7.65 -12.94 -0.69
C THR A 173 7.74 -14.20 -1.51
N VAL A 174 8.91 -14.83 -1.51
CA VAL A 174 9.14 -16.12 -2.17
C VAL A 174 9.58 -17.12 -1.12
N GLY A 175 9.04 -18.32 -1.18
CA GLY A 175 9.31 -19.39 -0.23
C GLY A 175 9.74 -20.69 -0.89
N TRP A 176 10.60 -21.43 -0.17
CA TRP A 176 11.13 -22.74 -0.56
C TRP A 176 10.99 -23.74 0.57
N ALA A 177 10.98 -25.04 0.21
CA ALA A 177 11.05 -26.13 1.19
C ALA A 177 12.44 -26.27 1.83
N GLU A 178 13.47 -25.77 1.17
CA GLU A 178 14.86 -25.74 1.66
C GLU A 178 15.55 -24.48 1.16
N GLN A 179 16.61 -24.07 1.84
CA GLN A 179 17.38 -22.89 1.41
C GLN A 179 17.94 -23.10 0.00
N PRO A 180 17.73 -22.15 -0.93
CA PRO A 180 18.31 -22.21 -2.27
C PRO A 180 19.85 -22.30 -2.22
N THR A 181 20.43 -23.18 -3.03
CA THR A 181 21.89 -23.38 -3.11
C THR A 181 22.65 -22.15 -3.59
N ASN A 182 22.01 -21.33 -4.46
CA ASN A 182 22.56 -20.07 -4.94
C ASN A 182 21.67 -18.89 -4.54
N LEU A 183 21.91 -18.38 -3.35
CA LEU A 183 21.10 -17.30 -2.79
C LEU A 183 21.25 -15.97 -3.56
N GLU A 184 22.46 -15.67 -4.07
CA GLU A 184 22.69 -14.43 -4.84
C GLU A 184 21.98 -14.47 -6.19
N HIS A 185 21.98 -15.60 -6.88
CA HIS A 185 21.13 -15.77 -8.08
C HIS A 185 19.65 -15.58 -7.75
N THR A 186 19.19 -16.16 -6.66
CA THR A 186 17.81 -16.03 -6.19
C THR A 186 17.44 -14.57 -5.93
N LYS A 187 18.30 -13.82 -5.24
CA LYS A 187 18.08 -12.37 -5.01
C LYS A 187 18.02 -11.58 -6.32
N THR A 188 18.87 -11.90 -7.28
CA THR A 188 18.83 -11.28 -8.62
C THR A 188 17.49 -11.54 -9.31
N MET A 189 16.97 -12.78 -9.25
CA MET A 189 15.66 -13.10 -9.83
C MET A 189 14.52 -12.36 -9.12
N LEU A 190 14.60 -12.17 -7.80
CA LEU A 190 13.65 -11.34 -7.06
C LEU A 190 13.69 -9.88 -7.52
N GLN A 191 14.88 -9.30 -7.73
CA GLN A 191 15.03 -7.94 -8.24
C GLN A 191 14.41 -7.77 -9.62
N ILE A 192 14.61 -8.72 -10.52
CA ILE A 192 13.97 -8.72 -11.85
C ILE A 192 12.46 -8.79 -11.70
N ALA A 193 11.92 -9.69 -10.90
CA ALA A 193 10.48 -9.81 -10.67
C ALA A 193 9.87 -8.53 -10.05
N SER A 194 10.57 -7.91 -9.10
CA SER A 194 10.15 -6.65 -8.52
C SER A 194 10.11 -5.52 -9.55
N THR A 195 11.11 -5.45 -10.45
CA THR A 195 11.15 -4.49 -11.56
C THR A 195 10.00 -4.74 -12.56
N ILE A 196 9.67 -6.02 -12.83
CA ILE A 196 8.53 -6.39 -13.67
C ILE A 196 7.23 -5.82 -13.10
N LEU A 197 7.08 -5.84 -11.78
CA LEU A 197 5.86 -5.36 -11.08
C LEU A 197 5.82 -3.84 -10.90
N ALA A 198 6.96 -3.18 -10.89
CA ALA A 198 7.01 -1.73 -10.75
C ALA A 198 6.63 -1.08 -12.10
N LYS A 199 5.48 -0.41 -12.13
CA LYS A 199 5.07 0.40 -13.28
C LYS A 199 5.36 1.85 -12.97
N GLU A 200 6.29 2.47 -13.70
CA GLU A 200 6.36 3.92 -13.75
C GLU A 200 5.13 4.44 -14.52
N LYS A 201 4.38 5.32 -13.89
CA LYS A 201 3.37 6.09 -14.63
C LYS A 201 4.10 7.15 -15.46
N LYS A 202 4.08 6.96 -16.77
CA LYS A 202 4.44 8.01 -17.73
C LYS A 202 3.48 9.18 -17.64
#